data_e53e89f231085cbb7d8b12d6e65df3b9
#
_entry.id   e53e89f231085cbb7d8b12d6e65df3b9
#
_cell.length_a   1.000
_cell.length_b   1.000
_cell.length_c   1.000
_cell.angle_alpha   90.00
_cell.angle_beta   90.00
_cell.angle_gamma   90.00
#
_symmetry.space_group_name_H-M   'P 1'
#
loop_
_entity.id
_entity.type
_entity.pdbx_description
1 polymer ?
#
loop_
_entity_poly.entity_id
_entity_poly.type
_entity_poly.pdbx_seq_one_letter_code
_entity_poly.pdbx_strand_id
1 'polypeptide(L)'
;MRLTKLLQKHSAGYTQIEVKELSFDPGFRAACEQNACGFYGACWMCPPDVGEVAALIARAKSFEHALVFQTVHEIADSFDIEGMHRAAKAHNHLIARLRRAAEKNEIDCWPLGAGACGGCKTCAKKSGEPCRHPGRAVVSLEAAGVDVVELAKRTGLPYINGKNTVTYFGVLLFRGAPE
;
A
#
# COMPACT_ATOMS: atom_id res chain seq x y z
N MET A 1 10.89 0.27 -18.69
CA MET A 1 11.83 0.25 -17.56
C MET A 1 11.28 -0.82 -16.62
N ARG A 2 12.06 -1.84 -16.30
CA ARG A 2 11.61 -2.96 -15.46
C ARG A 2 11.21 -2.45 -14.08
N LEU A 3 10.19 -3.04 -13.47
CA LEU A 3 9.69 -2.71 -12.14
C LEU A 3 10.81 -2.85 -11.09
N THR A 4 11.58 -3.92 -11.20
CA THR A 4 12.72 -4.21 -10.34
C THR A 4 13.78 -3.10 -10.36
N LYS A 5 14.08 -2.47 -11.50
CA LYS A 5 14.99 -1.30 -11.56
C LYS A 5 14.48 -0.09 -10.80
N LEU A 6 13.15 0.13 -10.79
CA LEU A 6 12.56 1.19 -9.97
C LEU A 6 12.74 0.91 -8.49
N LEU A 7 12.50 -0.34 -8.07
CA LEU A 7 12.64 -0.74 -6.67
C LEU A 7 14.09 -0.71 -6.21
N GLN A 8 15.04 -1.23 -7.00
CA GLN A 8 16.47 -1.13 -6.69
C GLN A 8 16.92 0.30 -6.39
N LYS A 9 16.34 1.29 -7.09
CA LYS A 9 16.71 2.70 -6.93
C LYS A 9 15.98 3.41 -5.79
N HIS A 10 14.78 2.98 -5.43
CA HIS A 10 13.86 3.79 -4.61
C HIS A 10 13.23 3.07 -3.42
N SER A 11 13.53 1.78 -3.23
CA SER A 11 13.12 1.02 -2.05
C SER A 11 14.31 0.66 -1.18
N ALA A 12 14.05 0.37 0.10
CA ALA A 12 15.05 -0.15 1.02
C ALA A 12 15.24 -1.66 0.88
N GLY A 13 14.25 -2.35 0.31
CA GLY A 13 14.28 -3.77 0.01
C GLY A 13 13.01 -4.19 -0.75
N TYR A 14 13.11 -5.25 -1.53
CA TYR A 14 11.97 -5.82 -2.23
C TYR A 14 12.19 -7.32 -2.48
N THR A 15 11.08 -8.04 -2.63
CA THR A 15 11.07 -9.45 -3.02
C THR A 15 9.77 -9.78 -3.75
N GLN A 16 9.77 -10.88 -4.49
CA GLN A 16 8.57 -11.38 -5.13
C GLN A 16 8.17 -12.70 -4.47
N ILE A 17 6.87 -12.84 -4.19
CA ILE A 17 6.25 -14.05 -3.67
C ILE A 17 4.99 -14.37 -4.46
N GLU A 18 4.42 -15.54 -4.26
CA GLU A 18 3.09 -15.86 -4.79
C GLU A 18 2.00 -15.29 -3.88
N VAL A 19 0.87 -14.88 -4.45
CA VAL A 19 -0.25 -14.30 -3.68
C VAL A 19 -0.81 -15.28 -2.64
N LYS A 20 -0.74 -16.59 -2.90
CA LYS A 20 -1.14 -17.62 -1.92
C LYS A 20 -0.31 -17.60 -0.61
N GLU A 21 0.87 -16.96 -0.64
CA GLU A 21 1.74 -16.81 0.54
C GLU A 21 1.39 -15.59 1.38
N LEU A 22 0.51 -14.69 0.88
CA LEU A 22 0.01 -13.57 1.65
C LEU A 22 -0.96 -14.05 2.73
N SER A 23 -0.79 -13.53 3.94
CA SER A 23 -1.75 -13.71 5.03
C SER A 23 -2.78 -12.59 5.00
N PHE A 24 -4.04 -12.98 5.13
CA PHE A 24 -5.17 -12.05 5.16
C PHE A 24 -5.95 -12.22 6.45
N ASP A 25 -6.21 -11.12 7.15
CA ASP A 25 -7.07 -11.06 8.33
C ASP A 25 -8.14 -9.96 8.14
N PRO A 26 -9.42 -10.30 8.00
CA PRO A 26 -10.49 -9.32 7.92
C PRO A 26 -10.63 -8.48 9.20
N GLY A 27 -10.06 -8.93 10.33
CA GLY A 27 -10.09 -8.22 11.62
C GLY A 27 -9.39 -6.87 11.60
N PHE A 28 -8.47 -6.61 10.67
CA PHE A 28 -7.85 -5.29 10.51
C PHE A 28 -8.87 -4.18 10.19
N ARG A 29 -10.05 -4.52 9.70
CA ARG A 29 -11.15 -3.57 9.51
C ARG A 29 -11.56 -2.89 10.82
N ALA A 30 -11.61 -3.62 11.93
CA ALA A 30 -11.93 -3.07 13.25
C ALA A 30 -10.90 -2.03 13.71
N ALA A 31 -9.61 -2.21 13.39
CA ALA A 31 -8.60 -1.21 13.67
C ALA A 31 -8.80 0.07 12.85
N CYS A 32 -9.24 -0.04 11.60
CA CYS A 32 -9.61 1.13 10.79
C CYS A 32 -10.82 1.90 11.39
N GLU A 33 -11.78 1.19 11.98
CA GLU A 33 -12.98 1.78 12.61
C GLU A 33 -12.64 2.62 13.85
N GLN A 34 -11.55 2.32 14.54
CA GLN A 34 -11.03 3.16 15.64
C GLN A 34 -10.56 4.54 15.17
N ASN A 35 -10.36 4.72 13.87
CA ASN A 35 -10.02 5.97 13.21
C ASN A 35 -8.79 6.70 13.78
N ALA A 36 -7.82 5.98 14.33
CA ALA A 36 -6.60 6.57 14.88
C ALA A 36 -5.80 7.39 13.85
N CYS A 37 -5.89 7.04 12.55
CA CYS A 37 -5.24 7.76 11.47
C CYS A 37 -6.05 8.95 10.92
N GLY A 38 -7.32 9.14 11.32
CA GLY A 38 -8.20 10.24 10.90
C GLY A 38 -8.74 10.13 9.46
N PHE A 39 -8.63 8.97 8.79
CA PHE A 39 -9.06 8.79 7.40
C PHE A 39 -10.29 7.89 7.22
N TYR A 40 -10.81 7.31 8.30
CA TYR A 40 -12.06 6.55 8.26
C TYR A 40 -13.22 7.46 7.84
N GLY A 41 -13.97 7.08 6.81
CA GLY A 41 -15.04 7.91 6.23
C GLY A 41 -14.59 9.23 5.57
N ALA A 42 -13.28 9.51 5.53
CA ALA A 42 -12.72 10.75 4.99
C ALA A 42 -11.91 10.57 3.68
N CYS A 43 -11.76 9.33 3.22
CA CYS A 43 -11.04 8.99 1.99
C CYS A 43 -11.77 7.84 1.28
N TRP A 44 -12.02 7.97 -0.04
CA TRP A 44 -12.66 6.94 -0.84
C TRP A 44 -11.95 5.58 -0.83
N MET A 45 -10.66 5.56 -0.57
CA MET A 45 -9.85 4.33 -0.50
C MET A 45 -9.65 3.84 0.94
N CYS A 46 -10.39 4.40 1.89
CA CYS A 46 -10.44 3.96 3.28
C CYS A 46 -11.83 3.43 3.64
N PRO A 47 -11.96 2.59 4.66
CA PRO A 47 -13.24 2.17 5.17
C PRO A 47 -14.11 3.36 5.64
N PRO A 48 -15.43 3.26 5.56
CA PRO A 48 -16.21 2.17 4.97
C PRO A 48 -16.28 2.18 3.43
N ASP A 49 -15.92 3.30 2.79
CA ASP A 49 -16.19 3.60 1.38
C ASP A 49 -15.38 2.78 0.37
N VAL A 50 -14.26 2.20 0.78
CA VAL A 50 -13.43 1.34 -0.08
C VAL A 50 -14.11 0.00 -0.41
N GLY A 51 -15.19 -0.31 0.27
CA GLY A 51 -15.97 -1.53 0.12
C GLY A 51 -15.67 -2.60 1.17
N GLU A 52 -16.31 -3.74 1.03
CA GLU A 52 -16.24 -4.85 1.98
C GLU A 52 -14.85 -5.54 1.94
N VAL A 53 -14.29 -5.81 3.12
CA VAL A 53 -12.96 -6.43 3.23
C VAL A 53 -12.91 -7.80 2.55
N ALA A 54 -13.97 -8.58 2.62
CA ALA A 54 -14.05 -9.89 1.96
C ALA A 54 -13.93 -9.76 0.43
N ALA A 55 -14.53 -8.73 -0.17
CA ALA A 55 -14.42 -8.46 -1.60
C ALA A 55 -13.00 -8.01 -1.99
N LEU A 56 -12.35 -7.20 -1.14
CA LEU A 56 -10.96 -6.77 -1.37
C LEU A 56 -9.99 -7.94 -1.27
N ILE A 57 -10.16 -8.84 -0.28
CA ILE A 57 -9.38 -10.07 -0.12
C ILE A 57 -9.61 -11.00 -1.34
N ALA A 58 -10.85 -11.18 -1.78
CA ALA A 58 -11.16 -11.99 -2.96
C ALA A 58 -10.49 -11.41 -4.21
N ARG A 59 -10.50 -10.09 -4.38
CA ARG A 59 -9.78 -9.42 -5.45
C ARG A 59 -8.28 -9.66 -5.35
N ALA A 60 -7.67 -9.51 -4.18
CA ALA A 60 -6.25 -9.77 -3.99
C ALA A 60 -5.87 -11.20 -4.38
N LYS A 61 -6.66 -12.17 -3.93
CA LYS A 61 -6.47 -13.60 -4.23
C LYS A 61 -6.70 -13.97 -5.70
N SER A 62 -7.28 -13.09 -6.52
CA SER A 62 -7.43 -13.31 -7.96
C SER A 62 -6.16 -13.03 -8.76
N PHE A 63 -5.12 -12.47 -8.15
CA PHE A 63 -3.79 -12.32 -8.75
C PHE A 63 -2.89 -13.50 -8.41
N GLU A 64 -1.82 -13.66 -9.16
CA GLU A 64 -0.88 -14.79 -9.04
C GLU A 64 0.35 -14.41 -8.21
N HIS A 65 0.90 -13.23 -8.48
CA HIS A 65 2.17 -12.77 -7.94
C HIS A 65 2.02 -11.48 -7.13
N ALA A 66 2.89 -11.32 -6.16
CA ALA A 66 3.01 -10.14 -5.32
C ALA A 66 4.46 -9.65 -5.29
N LEU A 67 4.73 -8.49 -5.88
CA LEU A 67 6.00 -7.80 -5.73
C LEU A 67 5.92 -6.93 -4.48
N VAL A 68 6.52 -7.41 -3.41
CA VAL A 68 6.54 -6.77 -2.08
C VAL A 68 7.76 -5.88 -1.96
N PHE A 69 7.61 -4.70 -1.41
CA PHE A 69 8.71 -3.78 -1.17
C PHE A 69 8.48 -2.92 0.06
N GLN A 70 9.56 -2.35 0.57
CA GLN A 70 9.50 -1.40 1.68
C GLN A 70 10.29 -0.13 1.36
N THR A 71 9.84 0.98 1.95
CA THR A 71 10.61 2.22 2.03
C THR A 71 10.84 2.57 3.49
N VAL A 72 12.04 3.05 3.81
CA VAL A 72 12.45 3.47 5.15
C VAL A 72 12.76 4.95 5.09
N HIS A 73 12.21 5.70 6.02
CA HIS A 73 12.38 7.15 6.08
C HIS A 73 12.78 7.58 7.48
N GLU A 74 13.72 8.50 7.57
CA GLU A 74 14.06 9.15 8.83
C GLU A 74 12.95 10.11 9.27
N ILE A 75 12.69 10.13 10.56
CA ILE A 75 11.74 11.01 11.24
C ILE A 75 12.44 11.61 12.48
N ALA A 76 11.97 12.76 12.96
CA ALA A 76 12.60 13.42 14.11
C ALA A 76 12.54 12.57 15.38
N ASP A 77 11.37 11.97 15.64
CA ASP A 77 11.12 11.04 16.73
C ASP A 77 9.83 10.25 16.50
N SER A 78 9.44 9.42 17.45
CA SER A 78 8.23 8.57 17.37
C SER A 78 6.91 9.36 17.33
N PHE A 79 6.92 10.66 17.55
CA PHE A 79 5.75 11.55 17.54
C PHE A 79 5.77 12.51 16.34
N ASP A 80 6.74 12.40 15.42
CA ASP A 80 6.82 13.22 14.20
C ASP A 80 5.75 12.80 13.18
N ILE A 81 4.51 13.15 13.49
CA ILE A 81 3.36 12.84 12.63
C ILE A 81 3.50 13.45 11.23
N GLU A 82 4.05 14.68 11.15
CA GLU A 82 4.29 15.33 9.86
C GLU A 82 5.35 14.61 9.04
N GLY A 83 6.43 14.16 9.66
CA GLY A 83 7.46 13.33 9.05
C GLY A 83 6.88 12.03 8.52
N MET A 84 6.07 11.34 9.33
CA MET A 84 5.36 10.13 8.91
C MET A 84 4.44 10.39 7.70
N HIS A 85 3.69 11.49 7.69
CA HIS A 85 2.84 11.86 6.55
C HIS A 85 3.66 12.17 5.29
N ARG A 86 4.80 12.86 5.41
CA ARG A 86 5.71 13.10 4.27
C ARG A 86 6.26 11.78 3.72
N ALA A 87 6.67 10.88 4.61
CA ALA A 87 7.17 9.55 4.26
C ALA A 87 6.10 8.69 3.56
N ALA A 88 4.87 8.64 4.08
CA ALA A 88 3.75 7.93 3.45
C ALA A 88 3.46 8.48 2.04
N LYS A 89 3.51 9.80 1.86
CA LYS A 89 3.34 10.43 0.55
C LYS A 89 4.46 10.03 -0.43
N ALA A 90 5.71 10.01 0.02
CA ALA A 90 6.84 9.57 -0.80
C ALA A 90 6.71 8.10 -1.20
N HIS A 91 6.29 7.23 -0.27
CA HIS A 91 6.00 5.82 -0.52
C HIS A 91 4.91 5.66 -1.58
N ASN A 92 3.78 6.34 -1.42
CA ASN A 92 2.67 6.27 -2.38
C ASN A 92 3.03 6.86 -3.76
N HIS A 93 3.96 7.81 -3.83
CA HIS A 93 4.52 8.25 -5.11
C HIS A 93 5.33 7.16 -5.82
N LEU A 94 6.08 6.33 -5.08
CA LEU A 94 6.76 5.17 -5.66
C LEU A 94 5.74 4.16 -6.21
N ILE A 95 4.67 3.88 -5.46
CA ILE A 95 3.57 3.02 -5.91
C ILE A 95 2.97 3.52 -7.23
N ALA A 96 2.70 4.82 -7.32
CA ALA A 96 2.15 5.42 -8.55
C ALA A 96 3.11 5.30 -9.74
N ARG A 97 4.42 5.30 -9.50
CA ARG A 97 5.45 5.08 -10.54
C ARG A 97 5.50 3.62 -10.97
N LEU A 98 5.42 2.68 -10.01
CA LEU A 98 5.36 1.24 -10.29
C LEU A 98 4.13 0.90 -11.12
N ARG A 99 2.94 1.40 -10.71
CA ARG A 99 1.72 1.23 -11.51
C ARG A 99 1.90 1.70 -12.96
N ARG A 100 2.37 2.93 -13.17
CA ARG A 100 2.60 3.47 -14.52
C ARG A 100 3.60 2.65 -15.33
N ALA A 101 4.61 2.09 -14.67
CA ALA A 101 5.56 1.21 -15.34
C ALA A 101 4.93 -0.13 -15.70
N ALA A 102 4.07 -0.70 -14.86
CA ALA A 102 3.30 -1.90 -15.14
C ALA A 102 2.34 -1.66 -16.32
N GLU A 103 1.54 -0.58 -16.27
CA GLU A 103 0.62 -0.20 -17.35
C GLU A 103 1.32 -0.05 -18.71
N LYS A 104 2.54 0.54 -18.74
CA LYS A 104 3.33 0.67 -19.97
C LYS A 104 3.85 -0.65 -20.54
N ASN A 105 3.92 -1.68 -19.72
CA ASN A 105 4.32 -3.03 -20.12
C ASN A 105 3.11 -3.98 -20.21
N GLU A 106 1.89 -3.44 -20.22
CA GLU A 106 0.63 -4.19 -20.33
C GLU A 106 0.44 -5.25 -19.24
N ILE A 107 1.04 -5.01 -18.06
CA ILE A 107 0.92 -5.89 -16.90
C ILE A 107 -0.38 -5.54 -16.15
N ASP A 108 -1.30 -6.51 -16.08
CA ASP A 108 -2.51 -6.40 -15.23
C ASP A 108 -2.09 -6.43 -13.76
N CYS A 109 -2.30 -5.32 -13.06
CA CYS A 109 -1.84 -5.16 -11.70
C CYS A 109 -2.80 -4.38 -10.80
N TRP A 110 -2.71 -4.66 -9.51
CA TRP A 110 -3.39 -3.90 -8.46
C TRP A 110 -2.41 -3.52 -7.35
N PRO A 111 -2.01 -2.25 -7.23
CA PRO A 111 -1.12 -1.80 -6.17
C PRO A 111 -1.87 -1.58 -4.86
N LEU A 112 -1.24 -2.01 -3.77
CA LEU A 112 -1.61 -1.75 -2.38
C LEU A 112 -0.50 -0.95 -1.71
N GLY A 113 -0.85 0.01 -0.88
CA GLY A 113 0.08 0.93 -0.24
C GLY A 113 -0.07 1.03 1.26
N ALA A 114 0.38 2.14 1.82
CA ALA A 114 0.33 2.43 3.24
C ALA A 114 -0.56 3.65 3.52
N GLY A 115 -1.38 3.56 4.56
CA GLY A 115 -2.23 4.64 5.01
C GLY A 115 -3.27 5.09 3.97
N ALA A 116 -3.68 6.36 4.00
CA ALA A 116 -4.64 6.88 3.03
C ALA A 116 -4.03 6.98 1.63
N CYS A 117 -4.88 6.99 0.60
CA CYS A 117 -4.51 6.98 -0.81
C CYS A 117 -3.43 8.02 -1.20
N GLY A 118 -3.45 9.24 -0.63
CA GLY A 118 -2.45 10.29 -0.90
C GLY A 118 -2.44 10.84 -2.33
N GLY A 119 -3.33 10.41 -3.22
CA GLY A 119 -3.38 10.82 -4.61
C GLY A 119 -3.84 12.27 -4.84
N CYS A 120 -4.42 12.90 -3.82
CA CYS A 120 -4.89 14.30 -3.84
C CYS A 120 -4.41 15.02 -2.58
N LYS A 121 -4.22 16.34 -2.66
CA LYS A 121 -3.93 17.16 -1.47
C LYS A 121 -5.05 17.04 -0.42
N THR A 122 -6.29 17.02 -0.88
CA THR A 122 -7.48 16.75 -0.07
C THR A 122 -8.37 15.80 -0.86
N CYS A 123 -8.81 14.70 -0.24
CA CYS A 123 -9.68 13.74 -0.89
C CYS A 123 -11.06 14.39 -1.17
N ALA A 124 -11.60 14.16 -2.37
CA ALA A 124 -12.92 14.62 -2.77
C ALA A 124 -14.06 14.10 -1.86
N LYS A 125 -13.83 12.96 -1.18
CA LYS A 125 -14.75 12.42 -0.18
C LYS A 125 -15.14 13.47 0.88
N LYS A 126 -14.20 14.33 1.31
CA LYS A 126 -14.46 15.36 2.32
C LYS A 126 -15.48 16.43 1.90
N SER A 127 -15.65 16.62 0.60
CA SER A 127 -16.68 17.50 0.01
C SER A 127 -17.88 16.74 -0.56
N GLY A 128 -17.98 15.44 -0.34
CA GLY A 128 -19.05 14.60 -0.89
C GLY A 128 -18.96 14.36 -2.41
N GLU A 129 -17.85 14.76 -3.02
CA GLU A 129 -17.60 14.63 -4.47
C GLU A 129 -17.04 13.24 -4.82
N PRO A 130 -17.33 12.71 -6.02
CA PRO A 130 -16.72 11.46 -6.50
C PRO A 130 -15.20 11.51 -6.51
N CYS A 131 -14.54 10.33 -6.46
CA CYS A 131 -13.09 10.27 -6.59
C CYS A 131 -12.63 10.85 -7.92
N ARG A 132 -11.73 11.83 -7.90
CA ARG A 132 -11.19 12.49 -9.10
C ARG A 132 -10.30 11.58 -9.94
N HIS A 133 -9.74 10.52 -9.33
CA HIS A 133 -8.77 9.64 -9.98
C HIS A 133 -9.01 8.16 -9.60
N PRO A 134 -10.20 7.59 -9.88
CA PRO A 134 -10.54 6.24 -9.43
C PRO A 134 -9.55 5.18 -9.95
N GLY A 135 -9.10 5.31 -11.19
CA GLY A 135 -8.11 4.40 -11.78
C GLY A 135 -6.68 4.52 -11.23
N ARG A 136 -6.39 5.54 -10.40
CA ARG A 136 -5.07 5.77 -9.80
C ARG A 136 -5.09 5.70 -8.28
N ALA A 137 -6.27 5.52 -7.72
CA ALA A 137 -6.44 5.44 -6.28
C ALA A 137 -5.76 4.18 -5.70
N VAL A 138 -5.18 4.32 -4.51
CA VAL A 138 -4.42 3.26 -3.83
C VAL A 138 -5.13 2.91 -2.54
N VAL A 139 -5.39 1.61 -2.36
CA VAL A 139 -5.92 1.04 -1.12
C VAL A 139 -4.76 0.67 -0.22
N SER A 140 -4.90 0.80 1.10
CA SER A 140 -3.85 0.33 2.02
C SER A 140 -3.87 -1.19 2.16
N LEU A 141 -2.73 -1.75 2.53
CA LEU A 141 -2.58 -3.18 2.81
C LEU A 141 -3.59 -3.63 3.88
N GLU A 142 -3.69 -2.88 4.97
CA GLU A 142 -4.58 -3.18 6.09
C GLU A 142 -6.07 -3.09 5.68
N ALA A 143 -6.44 -2.08 4.87
CA ALA A 143 -7.81 -1.96 4.36
C ALA A 143 -8.18 -3.14 3.44
N ALA A 144 -7.20 -3.71 2.75
CA ALA A 144 -7.35 -4.92 1.94
C ALA A 144 -7.20 -6.21 2.75
N GLY A 145 -7.06 -6.12 4.08
CA GLY A 145 -6.95 -7.26 5.00
C GLY A 145 -5.58 -7.94 5.00
N VAL A 146 -4.53 -7.34 4.43
CA VAL A 146 -3.18 -7.93 4.42
C VAL A 146 -2.51 -7.75 5.78
N ASP A 147 -2.02 -8.84 6.37
CA ASP A 147 -1.19 -8.81 7.58
C ASP A 147 0.23 -8.39 7.22
N VAL A 148 0.56 -7.12 7.53
CA VAL A 148 1.87 -6.54 7.19
C VAL A 148 2.98 -7.09 8.11
N VAL A 149 2.67 -7.49 9.34
CA VAL A 149 3.65 -8.09 10.25
C VAL A 149 4.05 -9.47 9.75
N GLU A 150 3.06 -10.28 9.37
CA GLU A 150 3.33 -11.60 8.80
C GLU A 150 3.99 -11.50 7.41
N LEU A 151 3.60 -10.49 6.61
CA LEU A 151 4.25 -10.18 5.34
C LEU A 151 5.75 -9.89 5.52
N ALA A 152 6.09 -9.06 6.51
CA ALA A 152 7.48 -8.73 6.83
C ALA A 152 8.29 -9.98 7.20
N LYS A 153 7.75 -10.84 8.06
CA LYS A 153 8.39 -12.11 8.45
C LYS A 153 8.61 -13.03 7.24
N ARG A 154 7.57 -13.21 6.42
CA ARG A 154 7.62 -14.10 5.25
C ARG A 154 8.63 -13.66 4.21
N THR A 155 8.74 -12.35 4.00
CA THR A 155 9.62 -11.77 2.99
C THR A 155 11.05 -11.53 3.49
N GLY A 156 11.29 -11.62 4.78
CA GLY A 156 12.57 -11.27 5.41
C GLY A 156 12.88 -9.77 5.36
N LEU A 157 11.90 -8.93 5.00
CA LEU A 157 12.04 -7.48 5.03
C LEU A 157 11.77 -6.98 6.46
N PRO A 158 12.73 -6.28 7.12
CA PRO A 158 12.56 -5.86 8.51
C PRO A 158 11.34 -4.95 8.69
N TYR A 159 10.46 -5.29 9.66
CA TYR A 159 9.32 -4.44 10.01
C TYR A 159 9.75 -3.14 10.69
N ILE A 160 10.82 -3.22 11.50
CA ILE A 160 11.45 -2.07 12.20
C ILE A 160 12.87 -1.91 11.68
N ASN A 161 13.23 -0.71 11.24
CA ASN A 161 14.52 -0.39 10.61
C ASN A 161 15.37 0.60 11.42
N GLY A 162 15.25 0.57 12.74
CA GLY A 162 16.05 1.36 13.66
C GLY A 162 15.30 2.52 14.30
N LYS A 163 16.02 3.22 15.21
CA LYS A 163 15.49 4.36 15.95
C LYS A 163 15.22 5.52 15.00
N ASN A 164 14.15 6.27 15.27
CA ASN A 164 13.77 7.45 14.50
C ASN A 164 13.57 7.17 12.99
N THR A 165 13.02 6.00 12.68
CA THR A 165 12.63 5.65 11.31
C THR A 165 11.16 5.23 11.27
N VAL A 166 10.53 5.45 10.11
CA VAL A 166 9.24 4.86 9.77
C VAL A 166 9.40 3.99 8.53
N THR A 167 8.84 2.79 8.59
CA THR A 167 8.85 1.81 7.49
C THR A 167 7.47 1.69 6.92
N TYR A 168 7.36 1.82 5.59
CA TYR A 168 6.13 1.56 4.86
C TYR A 168 6.31 0.40 3.90
N PHE A 169 5.36 -0.52 3.91
CA PHE A 169 5.27 -1.63 2.96
C PHE A 169 4.31 -1.28 1.82
N GLY A 170 4.63 -1.78 0.65
CA GLY A 170 3.77 -1.73 -0.52
C GLY A 170 3.82 -3.06 -1.25
N VAL A 171 2.73 -3.38 -1.93
CA VAL A 171 2.61 -4.59 -2.74
C VAL A 171 2.05 -4.22 -4.10
N LEU A 172 2.68 -4.70 -5.16
CA LEU A 172 2.09 -4.71 -6.49
C LEU A 172 1.64 -6.15 -6.79
N LEU A 173 0.34 -6.38 -6.71
CA LEU A 173 -0.26 -7.64 -7.15
C LEU A 173 -0.35 -7.65 -8.67
N PHE A 174 -0.01 -8.78 -9.32
CA PHE A 174 -0.04 -8.84 -10.79
C PHE A 174 -0.27 -10.25 -11.31
N ARG A 175 -0.65 -10.35 -12.58
CA ARG A 175 -0.81 -11.58 -13.34
C ARG A 175 0.26 -11.67 -14.41
N GLY A 176 0.58 -12.90 -14.83
CA GLY A 176 1.53 -13.20 -15.90
C GLY A 176 2.91 -13.56 -15.39
N ALA A 177 3.87 -13.69 -16.32
CA ALA A 177 5.22 -14.11 -15.97
C ALA A 177 5.91 -13.12 -15.02
N PRO A 178 6.63 -13.61 -14.00
CA PRO A 178 7.49 -12.78 -13.17
C PRO A 178 8.58 -12.11 -14.02
N GLU A 179 8.96 -10.90 -13.68
CA GLU A 179 10.07 -10.19 -14.33
C GLU A 179 11.45 -10.77 -13.99
#